data_198931ad920466049ed2742d3eb2a2c9
#
_entry.id   198931ad920466049ed2742d3eb2a2c9
#
_cell.length_a   1.000
_cell.length_b   1.000
_cell.length_c   1.000
_cell.angle_alpha   90.00
_cell.angle_beta   90.00
_cell.angle_gamma   90.00
#
_symmetry.space_group_name_H-M   'P 1'
#
loop_
_entity.id
_entity.type
_entity.pdbx_description
1 polymer ?
#
loop_
_entity_poly.entity_id
_entity_poly.type
_entity_poly.pdbx_seq_one_letter_code
_entity_poly.pdbx_strand_id
1 'polypeptide(L)'
;MSFTRVAPLLLLATACVPSAGPERAASPEVVQPVRAAPVPAPSPTPTPSRPAVFTFDGELEQGGWMRGTVPGGTRDAMLGEEKLTFDDEGRFFAAFDRDAPAAMTLTAWLADGRMIESPLTIAPRAWNIEHINAARTPGGASAAFMKIRQPELDAIWDARLKDTGSTGWTQDFIWPVTGRISGRFGSQRVYRGEPGSYHSGIDIAPGNGVPYVAPADGIVVLAVEGYSLEGNLLIIDHGQGLNSAFLHSSRLYVKEGDRVRQGQHIGDVGSSGRATGPHLHWSLKWRNARLDPLLFTGPMR
;
A
#
# COMPACT_ATOMS: atom_id res chain seq x y z
N MET A 1 4.78 58.69 26.21
CA MET A 1 5.54 59.66 25.42
C MET A 1 4.99 59.66 24.03
N SER A 2 4.42 60.76 23.73
CA SER A 2 3.73 61.30 22.56
C SER A 2 4.69 61.54 21.39
N PHE A 3 4.19 61.59 20.26
CA PHE A 3 4.46 62.47 19.06
C PHE A 3 4.18 61.71 17.76
N THR A 4 3.60 62.15 16.74
CA THR A 4 2.81 63.32 16.31
C THR A 4 2.65 63.15 14.79
N ARG A 5 1.51 63.48 14.30
CA ARG A 5 1.09 63.50 12.89
C ARG A 5 1.89 64.52 12.06
N VAL A 6 2.02 64.22 10.75
CA VAL A 6 2.10 65.30 9.70
C VAL A 6 1.48 64.81 8.41
N ALA A 7 0.54 65.56 7.91
CA ALA A 7 0.08 65.57 6.52
C ALA A 7 0.63 66.86 5.83
N PRO A 8 0.78 66.87 4.52
CA PRO A 8 0.38 68.07 3.74
C PRO A 8 -0.41 67.70 2.48
N LEU A 9 -1.42 68.40 2.22
CA LEU A 9 -1.74 69.67 1.60
C LEU A 9 -1.79 69.63 0.05
N LEU A 10 -3.00 69.87 -0.44
CA LEU A 10 -3.44 70.06 -1.84
C LEU A 10 -2.70 71.21 -2.54
N LEU A 11 -2.57 71.10 -3.87
CA LEU A 11 -2.47 72.26 -4.77
C LEU A 11 -3.36 72.02 -6.00
N LEU A 12 -4.40 72.86 -6.10
CA LEU A 12 -5.24 73.08 -7.28
C LEU A 12 -4.50 73.97 -8.29
N ALA A 13 -4.53 73.60 -9.55
CA ALA A 13 -4.19 74.46 -10.63
C ALA A 13 -5.34 74.43 -11.63
N THR A 14 -6.06 75.59 -11.75
CA THR A 14 -7.03 75.90 -12.74
C THR A 14 -6.38 76.37 -14.05
N ALA A 15 -6.81 75.82 -15.18
CA ALA A 15 -6.50 76.41 -16.50
C ALA A 15 -7.73 76.39 -17.36
N CYS A 16 -7.93 77.58 -18.04
CA CYS A 16 -9.05 77.99 -18.80
C CYS A 16 -9.32 77.24 -20.10
N VAL A 17 -10.59 77.13 -20.45
CA VAL A 17 -11.18 76.60 -21.70
C VAL A 17 -11.28 77.70 -22.73
N PRO A 18 -11.02 77.48 -24.03
CA PRO A 18 -11.66 78.18 -25.10
C PRO A 18 -12.76 77.32 -25.73
N SER A 19 -13.92 78.04 -25.94
CA SER A 19 -15.15 77.57 -26.60
C SER A 19 -14.93 77.47 -28.11
N ALA A 20 -15.29 76.35 -28.73
CA ALA A 20 -15.48 76.21 -30.16
C ALA A 20 -16.86 75.61 -30.43
N GLY A 21 -17.52 76.17 -31.41
CA GLY A 21 -18.93 75.99 -31.73
C GLY A 21 -19.35 74.63 -32.30
N PRO A 22 -20.65 74.46 -32.59
CA PRO A 22 -21.22 73.11 -32.77
C PRO A 22 -20.91 72.50 -34.15
N GLU A 23 -20.22 71.41 -34.16
CA GLU A 23 -20.07 70.57 -35.34
C GLU A 23 -21.16 69.47 -35.34
N ARG A 24 -21.77 69.37 -36.52
CA ARG A 24 -22.93 68.56 -36.82
C ARG A 24 -22.70 67.10 -36.58
N ALA A 25 -23.42 66.49 -35.66
CA ALA A 25 -23.32 65.06 -35.34
C ALA A 25 -23.71 64.20 -36.56
N ALA A 26 -22.79 63.37 -36.98
CA ALA A 26 -23.06 62.20 -37.83
C ALA A 26 -23.69 61.06 -36.97
N SER A 27 -24.78 60.53 -37.48
CA SER A 27 -25.49 59.41 -36.83
C SER A 27 -24.58 58.20 -36.68
N PRO A 28 -24.57 57.50 -35.54
CA PRO A 28 -23.78 56.32 -35.40
C PRO A 28 -24.36 55.20 -36.26
N GLU A 29 -23.51 54.62 -37.08
CA GLU A 29 -23.76 53.36 -37.80
C GLU A 29 -23.90 52.21 -36.74
N VAL A 30 -25.09 51.62 -36.71
CA VAL A 30 -25.37 50.48 -35.81
C VAL A 30 -24.62 49.27 -36.33
N VAL A 31 -23.43 49.01 -35.76
CA VAL A 31 -22.70 47.78 -35.97
C VAL A 31 -23.47 46.66 -35.27
N GLN A 32 -24.13 45.81 -36.05
CA GLN A 32 -24.73 44.59 -35.50
C GLN A 32 -23.65 43.69 -34.92
N PRO A 33 -23.83 43.15 -33.69
CA PRO A 33 -22.85 42.22 -33.13
C PRO A 33 -22.79 40.97 -34.00
N VAL A 34 -21.62 40.68 -34.55
CA VAL A 34 -21.34 39.41 -35.23
C VAL A 34 -21.52 38.31 -34.19
N ARG A 35 -22.59 37.54 -34.36
CA ARG A 35 -22.84 36.34 -33.52
C ARG A 35 -21.70 35.38 -33.75
N ALA A 36 -20.81 35.23 -32.74
CA ALA A 36 -19.74 34.24 -32.77
C ALA A 36 -20.35 32.85 -33.01
N ALA A 37 -19.83 32.16 -33.99
CA ALA A 37 -20.21 30.77 -34.23
C ALA A 37 -19.92 29.94 -32.94
N PRO A 38 -20.83 29.01 -32.57
CA PRO A 38 -20.58 28.18 -31.40
C PRO A 38 -19.27 27.41 -31.59
N VAL A 39 -18.35 27.56 -30.64
CA VAL A 39 -17.13 26.77 -30.58
C VAL A 39 -17.58 25.30 -30.45
N PRO A 40 -17.18 24.40 -31.37
CA PRO A 40 -17.52 23.00 -31.22
C PRO A 40 -17.02 22.50 -29.87
N ALA A 41 -17.91 21.85 -29.12
CA ALA A 41 -17.53 21.21 -27.86
C ALA A 41 -16.36 20.24 -28.12
N PRO A 42 -15.33 20.18 -27.25
CA PRO A 42 -14.24 19.22 -27.42
C PRO A 42 -14.84 17.83 -27.51
N SER A 43 -14.46 17.10 -28.55
CA SER A 43 -14.83 15.68 -28.68
C SER A 43 -14.38 14.97 -27.41
N PRO A 44 -15.22 14.11 -26.82
CA PRO A 44 -14.83 13.37 -25.63
C PRO A 44 -13.57 12.58 -25.97
N THR A 45 -12.51 12.74 -25.20
CA THR A 45 -11.31 11.92 -25.29
C THR A 45 -11.74 10.47 -25.15
N PRO A 46 -11.41 9.57 -26.09
CA PRO A 46 -11.80 8.18 -25.96
C PRO A 46 -11.23 7.62 -24.63
N THR A 47 -12.12 7.21 -23.75
CA THR A 47 -11.75 6.48 -22.55
C THR A 47 -11.02 5.21 -23.01
N PRO A 48 -9.82 4.91 -22.52
CA PRO A 48 -9.12 3.68 -22.87
C PRO A 48 -10.06 2.49 -22.67
N SER A 49 -10.30 1.72 -23.70
CA SER A 49 -11.15 0.54 -23.56
C SER A 49 -10.42 -0.49 -22.72
N ARG A 50 -11.00 -0.87 -21.58
CA ARG A 50 -10.49 -1.97 -20.75
C ARG A 50 -10.49 -3.27 -21.55
N PRO A 51 -9.58 -4.23 -21.23
CA PRO A 51 -9.52 -5.52 -21.90
C PRO A 51 -10.85 -6.28 -21.77
N ALA A 52 -11.13 -7.18 -22.72
CA ALA A 52 -12.32 -8.03 -22.68
C ALA A 52 -12.20 -9.20 -21.69
N VAL A 53 -10.99 -9.50 -21.22
CA VAL A 53 -10.62 -10.57 -20.30
C VAL A 53 -9.71 -10.00 -19.20
N PHE A 54 -9.48 -10.77 -18.14
CA PHE A 54 -8.43 -10.42 -17.18
C PHE A 54 -7.07 -10.37 -17.85
N THR A 55 -6.29 -9.35 -17.51
CA THR A 55 -4.85 -9.29 -17.81
C THR A 55 -4.09 -9.16 -16.50
N PHE A 56 -2.99 -9.90 -16.35
CA PHE A 56 -2.19 -9.86 -15.13
C PHE A 56 -0.76 -10.33 -15.41
N ASP A 57 0.13 -9.95 -14.50
CA ASP A 57 1.49 -10.44 -14.35
C ASP A 57 1.81 -10.65 -12.86
N GLY A 58 2.90 -11.35 -12.56
CA GLY A 58 3.36 -11.61 -11.19
C GLY A 58 3.95 -13.00 -11.01
N GLU A 59 4.09 -13.39 -9.75
CA GLU A 59 4.67 -14.66 -9.32
C GLU A 59 3.55 -15.65 -8.96
N LEU A 60 3.12 -16.44 -9.95
CA LEU A 60 2.00 -17.38 -9.82
C LEU A 60 2.43 -18.68 -9.13
N GLU A 61 2.93 -18.55 -7.91
CA GLU A 61 3.34 -19.66 -7.05
C GLU A 61 2.89 -19.44 -5.60
N GLN A 62 2.97 -20.49 -4.78
CA GLN A 62 2.63 -20.41 -3.35
C GLN A 62 3.49 -19.37 -2.64
N GLY A 63 2.85 -18.43 -1.91
CA GLY A 63 3.49 -17.26 -1.32
C GLY A 63 3.69 -16.10 -2.28
N GLY A 64 3.29 -16.25 -3.55
CA GLY A 64 3.42 -15.22 -4.59
C GLY A 64 2.23 -14.28 -4.71
N TRP A 65 2.22 -13.51 -5.78
CA TRP A 65 1.29 -12.41 -6.00
C TRP A 65 1.03 -12.17 -7.49
N MET A 66 -0.01 -11.41 -7.78
CA MET A 66 -0.27 -10.86 -9.11
C MET A 66 -0.82 -9.45 -9.03
N ARG A 67 -0.55 -8.66 -10.06
CA ARG A 67 -1.20 -7.40 -10.38
C ARG A 67 -1.89 -7.53 -11.73
N GLY A 68 -3.04 -6.91 -11.88
CA GLY A 68 -3.76 -7.04 -13.14
C GLY A 68 -4.84 -6.00 -13.33
N THR A 69 -5.61 -6.21 -14.41
CA THR A 69 -6.78 -5.40 -14.74
C THR A 69 -7.97 -6.32 -14.98
N VAL A 70 -9.10 -5.98 -14.37
CA VAL A 70 -10.37 -6.69 -14.58
C VAL A 70 -10.94 -6.37 -15.96
N PRO A 71 -11.76 -7.27 -16.56
CA PRO A 71 -12.46 -7.03 -17.80
C PRO A 71 -13.28 -5.72 -17.78
N GLY A 72 -13.41 -5.07 -18.92
CA GLY A 72 -14.24 -3.87 -19.05
C GLY A 72 -15.70 -4.13 -18.67
N GLY A 73 -16.30 -3.21 -17.90
CA GLY A 73 -17.67 -3.35 -17.39
C GLY A 73 -17.83 -4.26 -16.17
N THR A 74 -16.74 -4.68 -15.54
CA THR A 74 -16.78 -5.46 -14.28
C THR A 74 -17.43 -4.65 -13.17
N ARG A 75 -18.40 -5.25 -12.48
CA ARG A 75 -19.04 -4.75 -11.27
C ARG A 75 -18.44 -5.39 -10.02
N ASP A 76 -18.24 -6.70 -10.07
CA ASP A 76 -17.66 -7.49 -8.99
C ASP A 76 -16.62 -8.46 -9.55
N ALA A 77 -15.58 -8.73 -8.78
CA ALA A 77 -14.56 -9.70 -9.13
C ALA A 77 -14.11 -10.51 -7.91
N MET A 78 -13.68 -11.75 -8.14
CA MET A 78 -13.19 -12.65 -7.11
C MET A 78 -11.97 -13.42 -7.58
N LEU A 79 -11.11 -13.81 -6.62
CA LEU A 79 -10.10 -14.86 -6.76
C LEU A 79 -10.51 -16.03 -5.86
N GLY A 80 -11.03 -17.10 -6.44
CA GLY A 80 -11.69 -18.16 -5.68
C GLY A 80 -12.85 -17.58 -4.85
N GLU A 81 -12.78 -17.69 -3.53
CA GLU A 81 -13.77 -17.14 -2.61
C GLU A 81 -13.43 -15.72 -2.11
N GLU A 82 -12.26 -15.20 -2.44
CA GLU A 82 -11.80 -13.90 -1.96
C GLU A 82 -12.24 -12.79 -2.91
N LYS A 83 -12.99 -11.81 -2.38
CA LYS A 83 -13.46 -10.65 -3.16
C LYS A 83 -12.29 -9.77 -3.55
N LEU A 84 -12.15 -9.43 -4.84
CA LEU A 84 -11.17 -8.48 -5.31
C LEU A 84 -11.69 -7.04 -5.21
N THR A 85 -10.86 -6.14 -4.72
CA THR A 85 -11.01 -4.71 -4.91
C THR A 85 -10.23 -4.29 -6.15
N PHE A 86 -10.73 -3.29 -6.88
CA PHE A 86 -10.04 -2.72 -8.03
C PHE A 86 -10.32 -1.22 -8.11
N ASP A 87 -9.38 -0.48 -8.67
CA ASP A 87 -9.51 0.97 -8.82
C ASP A 87 -10.36 1.37 -10.02
N ASP A 88 -10.50 2.68 -10.26
CA ASP A 88 -11.30 3.23 -11.35
C ASP A 88 -10.77 2.82 -12.74
N GLU A 89 -9.49 2.52 -12.86
CA GLU A 89 -8.86 1.96 -14.06
C GLU A 89 -9.07 0.44 -14.18
N GLY A 90 -9.66 -0.19 -13.16
CA GLY A 90 -9.87 -1.64 -13.07
C GLY A 90 -8.64 -2.43 -12.65
N ARG A 91 -7.59 -1.76 -12.16
CA ARG A 91 -6.38 -2.42 -11.69
C ARG A 91 -6.64 -3.04 -10.31
N PHE A 92 -6.10 -4.24 -10.10
CA PHE A 92 -6.22 -4.97 -8.84
C PHE A 92 -4.88 -5.56 -8.41
N PHE A 93 -4.79 -5.88 -7.13
CA PHE A 93 -3.76 -6.72 -6.54
C PHE A 93 -4.42 -7.96 -5.95
N ALA A 94 -3.77 -9.12 -6.13
CA ALA A 94 -4.15 -10.36 -5.49
C ALA A 94 -2.91 -11.20 -5.17
N ALA A 95 -3.03 -12.14 -4.24
CA ALA A 95 -1.89 -12.94 -3.83
C ALA A 95 -2.30 -14.33 -3.36
N PHE A 96 -1.31 -15.21 -3.22
CA PHE A 96 -1.49 -16.63 -2.94
C PHE A 96 -0.82 -16.98 -1.61
N ASP A 97 -1.59 -17.54 -0.68
CA ASP A 97 -1.03 -18.01 0.59
C ASP A 97 0.05 -19.07 0.38
N ARG A 98 0.87 -19.30 1.42
CA ARG A 98 1.88 -20.36 1.44
C ARG A 98 1.33 -21.71 1.02
N ASP A 99 0.12 -22.00 1.42
CA ASP A 99 -0.55 -23.29 1.19
C ASP A 99 -1.70 -23.16 0.18
N ALA A 100 -1.62 -22.16 -0.73
CA ALA A 100 -2.63 -21.95 -1.77
C ALA A 100 -2.80 -23.21 -2.65
N PRO A 101 -4.04 -23.54 -3.06
CA PRO A 101 -4.30 -24.66 -3.95
C PRO A 101 -3.67 -24.44 -5.33
N ALA A 102 -3.27 -25.53 -5.99
CA ALA A 102 -2.62 -25.46 -7.29
C ALA A 102 -3.52 -24.91 -8.42
N ALA A 103 -4.83 -24.93 -8.24
CA ALA A 103 -5.79 -24.38 -9.18
C ALA A 103 -6.69 -23.37 -8.48
N MET A 104 -6.79 -22.16 -9.05
CA MET A 104 -7.68 -21.09 -8.62
C MET A 104 -8.35 -20.48 -9.85
N THR A 105 -9.37 -19.66 -9.65
CA THR A 105 -10.08 -19.00 -10.76
C THR A 105 -10.29 -17.53 -10.40
N LEU A 106 -9.95 -16.63 -11.33
CA LEU A 106 -10.45 -15.27 -11.34
C LEU A 106 -11.84 -15.28 -11.97
N THR A 107 -12.80 -14.64 -11.32
CA THR A 107 -14.16 -14.51 -11.83
C THR A 107 -14.58 -13.04 -11.79
N ALA A 108 -15.13 -12.53 -12.89
CA ALA A 108 -15.70 -11.19 -12.97
C ALA A 108 -17.17 -11.26 -13.41
N TRP A 109 -18.02 -10.49 -12.75
CA TRP A 109 -19.41 -10.28 -13.15
C TRP A 109 -19.55 -8.89 -13.77
N LEU A 110 -20.00 -8.85 -15.02
CA LEU A 110 -20.11 -7.61 -15.77
C LEU A 110 -21.48 -6.95 -15.55
N ALA A 111 -21.55 -5.65 -15.85
CA ALA A 111 -22.79 -4.88 -15.74
C ALA A 111 -23.90 -5.35 -16.70
N ASP A 112 -23.54 -5.99 -17.80
CA ASP A 112 -24.47 -6.58 -18.78
C ASP A 112 -24.95 -8.00 -18.43
N GLY A 113 -24.54 -8.52 -17.25
CA GLY A 113 -24.92 -9.83 -16.74
C GLY A 113 -24.03 -10.99 -17.19
N ARG A 114 -23.03 -10.75 -18.03
CA ARG A 114 -22.05 -11.78 -18.38
C ARG A 114 -21.10 -12.06 -17.23
N MET A 115 -20.61 -13.29 -17.20
CA MET A 115 -19.53 -13.72 -16.30
C MET A 115 -18.31 -14.09 -17.13
N ILE A 116 -17.15 -13.66 -16.67
CA ILE A 116 -15.84 -13.96 -17.28
C ILE A 116 -15.02 -14.73 -16.26
N GLU A 117 -14.51 -15.87 -16.65
CA GLU A 117 -13.64 -16.71 -15.83
C GLU A 117 -12.24 -16.79 -16.47
N SER A 118 -11.22 -16.79 -15.61
CA SER A 118 -9.83 -17.01 -16.00
C SER A 118 -9.20 -18.01 -15.02
N PRO A 119 -9.09 -19.28 -15.41
CA PRO A 119 -8.40 -20.29 -14.60
C PRO A 119 -6.92 -19.96 -14.42
N LEU A 120 -6.41 -20.18 -13.21
CA LEU A 120 -5.02 -19.97 -12.82
C LEU A 120 -4.40 -21.28 -12.37
N THR A 121 -3.15 -21.49 -12.72
CA THR A 121 -2.31 -22.53 -12.14
C THR A 121 -1.30 -21.87 -11.19
N ILE A 122 -1.35 -22.25 -9.92
CA ILE A 122 -0.43 -21.77 -8.89
C ILE A 122 0.62 -22.86 -8.68
N ALA A 123 1.88 -22.52 -8.95
CA ALA A 123 2.98 -23.47 -8.81
C ALA A 123 3.18 -23.83 -7.32
N PRO A 124 3.21 -25.12 -6.96
CA PRO A 124 3.55 -25.52 -5.59
C PRO A 124 5.03 -25.31 -5.33
N ARG A 125 5.37 -25.03 -4.06
CA ARG A 125 6.76 -24.83 -3.63
C ARG A 125 7.21 -25.90 -2.65
N ALA A 126 8.47 -26.28 -2.74
CA ALA A 126 9.12 -27.14 -1.74
C ALA A 126 9.56 -26.30 -0.54
N TRP A 127 8.88 -26.47 0.58
CA TRP A 127 9.19 -25.76 1.82
C TRP A 127 10.28 -26.47 2.61
N ASN A 128 11.12 -25.69 3.31
CA ASN A 128 12.11 -26.25 4.22
C ASN A 128 11.41 -26.78 5.49
N ILE A 129 11.21 -28.10 5.55
CA ILE A 129 10.57 -28.77 6.68
C ILE A 129 11.63 -29.51 7.50
N GLU A 130 11.81 -29.09 8.77
CA GLU A 130 12.71 -29.72 9.73
C GLU A 130 11.91 -30.68 10.64
N HIS A 131 12.19 -31.98 10.58
CA HIS A 131 11.55 -32.97 11.42
C HIS A 131 12.34 -33.15 12.75
N ILE A 132 11.68 -32.78 13.85
CA ILE A 132 12.24 -32.81 15.20
C ILE A 132 11.72 -34.04 15.94
N ASN A 133 12.62 -34.95 16.39
CA ASN A 133 12.24 -36.10 17.23
C ASN A 133 12.09 -35.70 18.70
N ALA A 134 11.28 -34.68 18.98
CA ALA A 134 10.87 -34.30 20.32
C ALA A 134 9.37 -34.00 20.30
N ALA A 135 8.70 -34.21 21.42
CA ALA A 135 7.34 -33.72 21.57
C ALA A 135 7.33 -32.18 21.46
N ARG A 136 6.34 -31.67 20.80
CA ARG A 136 6.08 -30.23 20.86
C ARG A 136 5.83 -29.89 22.32
N THR A 137 6.63 -28.99 22.89
CA THR A 137 6.34 -28.48 24.23
C THR A 137 4.90 -27.97 24.21
N PRO A 138 4.02 -28.50 25.09
CA PRO A 138 2.65 -27.95 25.17
C PRO A 138 2.74 -26.48 25.55
N GLY A 139 2.74 -25.65 24.58
CA GLY A 139 2.85 -24.20 24.69
C GLY A 139 1.56 -23.57 24.27
N GLY A 140 0.46 -24.02 24.82
CA GLY A 140 -0.71 -23.16 24.93
C GLY A 140 -0.26 -21.96 25.75
N ALA A 141 -0.50 -20.76 25.23
CA ALA A 141 -0.25 -19.53 25.98
C ALA A 141 -1.03 -19.63 27.30
N SER A 142 -0.35 -19.44 28.43
CA SER A 142 -1.03 -19.44 29.74
C SER A 142 -2.13 -18.37 29.74
N ALA A 143 -3.18 -18.57 30.53
CA ALA A 143 -4.24 -17.56 30.65
C ALA A 143 -3.67 -16.17 31.05
N ALA A 144 -2.61 -16.17 31.87
CA ALA A 144 -1.92 -14.94 32.25
C ALA A 144 -1.21 -14.28 31.03
N PHE A 145 -0.56 -15.07 30.18
CA PHE A 145 0.04 -14.53 28.96
C PHE A 145 -1.01 -14.06 27.97
N MET A 146 -2.13 -14.77 27.82
CA MET A 146 -3.22 -14.36 26.91
C MET A 146 -3.90 -13.06 27.32
N LYS A 147 -3.90 -12.70 28.59
CA LYS A 147 -4.39 -11.39 29.05
C LYS A 147 -3.56 -10.23 28.45
N ILE A 148 -2.27 -10.43 28.23
CA ILE A 148 -1.38 -9.46 27.59
C ILE A 148 -1.48 -9.60 26.06
N ARG A 149 -1.46 -10.84 25.58
CA ARG A 149 -1.35 -11.15 24.16
C ARG A 149 -2.62 -10.85 23.36
N GLN A 150 -3.80 -11.07 23.92
CA GLN A 150 -5.04 -10.89 23.17
C GLN A 150 -5.24 -9.43 22.70
N PRO A 151 -5.06 -8.40 23.54
CA PRO A 151 -5.11 -7.01 23.09
C PRO A 151 -4.09 -6.67 21.98
N GLU A 152 -2.88 -7.27 22.04
CA GLU A 152 -1.86 -7.08 20.99
C GLU A 152 -2.33 -7.68 19.66
N LEU A 153 -2.91 -8.90 19.69
CA LEU A 153 -3.45 -9.56 18.50
C LEU A 153 -4.61 -8.78 17.90
N ASP A 154 -5.51 -8.27 18.73
CA ASP A 154 -6.66 -7.48 18.30
C ASP A 154 -6.18 -6.19 17.62
N ALA A 155 -5.21 -5.47 18.20
CA ALA A 155 -4.66 -4.26 17.59
C ALA A 155 -3.92 -4.54 16.26
N ILE A 156 -3.17 -5.65 16.17
CA ILE A 156 -2.54 -6.09 14.92
C ILE A 156 -3.59 -6.42 13.86
N TRP A 157 -4.65 -7.10 14.26
CA TRP A 157 -5.76 -7.46 13.36
C TRP A 157 -6.46 -6.21 12.84
N ASP A 158 -6.87 -5.30 13.74
CA ASP A 158 -7.55 -4.05 13.39
C ASP A 158 -6.69 -3.17 12.48
N ALA A 159 -5.38 -3.09 12.75
CA ALA A 159 -4.45 -2.37 11.89
C ALA A 159 -4.41 -2.93 10.46
N ARG A 160 -4.43 -4.26 10.31
CA ARG A 160 -4.39 -4.94 9.01
C ARG A 160 -5.70 -4.88 8.23
N LEU A 161 -6.82 -4.53 8.88
CA LEU A 161 -8.11 -4.31 8.24
C LEU A 161 -8.28 -2.89 7.70
N LYS A 162 -7.40 -1.94 8.09
CA LYS A 162 -7.48 -0.56 7.61
C LYS A 162 -7.18 -0.51 6.11
N ASP A 163 -8.08 0.12 5.35
CA ASP A 163 -7.85 0.51 3.97
C ASP A 163 -7.60 2.01 3.94
N THR A 164 -6.36 2.40 3.64
CA THR A 164 -5.93 3.81 3.66
C THR A 164 -6.02 4.47 2.30
N GLY A 165 -6.39 3.73 1.26
CA GLY A 165 -6.35 4.19 -0.13
C GLY A 165 -4.93 4.40 -0.65
N SER A 166 -3.91 3.83 0.01
CA SER A 166 -2.54 3.87 -0.51
C SER A 166 -2.43 3.16 -1.85
N THR A 167 -1.51 3.63 -2.68
CA THR A 167 -1.24 3.06 -4.02
C THR A 167 0.13 2.37 -4.10
N GLY A 168 0.80 2.17 -2.97
CA GLY A 168 2.11 1.51 -2.92
C GLY A 168 2.12 0.09 -3.48
N TRP A 169 0.96 -0.58 -3.48
CA TRP A 169 0.78 -1.89 -4.09
C TRP A 169 1.10 -1.94 -5.60
N THR A 170 1.10 -0.78 -6.28
CA THR A 170 1.45 -0.67 -7.71
C THR A 170 2.95 -0.62 -7.97
N GLN A 171 3.77 -0.42 -6.94
CA GLN A 171 5.21 -0.27 -7.06
C GLN A 171 5.93 -1.62 -6.97
N ASP A 172 7.09 -1.71 -7.60
CA ASP A 172 8.04 -2.78 -7.32
C ASP A 172 8.69 -2.51 -5.96
N PHE A 173 8.67 -3.51 -5.10
CA PHE A 173 9.20 -3.38 -3.75
C PHE A 173 10.73 -3.43 -3.75
N ILE A 174 11.34 -2.61 -2.90
CA ILE A 174 12.77 -2.67 -2.63
C ILE A 174 13.05 -3.42 -1.32
N TRP A 175 14.27 -3.90 -1.16
CA TRP A 175 14.72 -4.47 0.11
C TRP A 175 14.68 -3.40 1.22
N PRO A 176 14.01 -3.66 2.35
CA PRO A 176 14.01 -2.70 3.46
C PRO A 176 15.39 -2.54 4.09
N VAL A 177 16.18 -3.60 4.08
CA VAL A 177 17.57 -3.63 4.51
C VAL A 177 18.29 -4.76 3.80
N THR A 178 19.60 -4.62 3.58
CA THR A 178 20.43 -5.69 3.03
C THR A 178 21.23 -6.36 4.13
N GLY A 179 21.48 -7.68 4.00
CA GLY A 179 22.19 -8.45 4.98
C GLY A 179 22.03 -9.97 4.79
N ARG A 180 22.60 -10.75 5.69
CA ARG A 180 22.47 -12.21 5.66
C ARG A 180 21.00 -12.61 5.96
N ILE A 181 20.40 -13.39 5.07
CA ILE A 181 19.10 -14.02 5.34
C ILE A 181 19.31 -15.13 6.39
N SER A 182 18.74 -14.95 7.57
CA SER A 182 18.85 -15.88 8.70
C SER A 182 17.60 -16.75 8.91
N GLY A 183 16.45 -16.31 8.38
CA GLY A 183 15.20 -17.07 8.36
C GLY A 183 14.48 -16.87 7.02
N ARG A 184 13.97 -17.96 6.42
CA ARG A 184 13.23 -17.92 5.15
C ARG A 184 11.75 -18.14 5.37
N PHE A 185 10.94 -17.48 4.59
CA PHE A 185 9.50 -17.71 4.54
C PHE A 185 9.17 -19.19 4.30
N GLY A 186 8.11 -19.67 4.91
CA GLY A 186 7.59 -21.03 4.74
C GLY A 186 8.36 -22.13 5.50
N SER A 187 9.54 -21.82 6.07
CA SER A 187 10.30 -22.78 6.90
C SER A 187 9.48 -23.21 8.10
N GLN A 188 9.43 -24.53 8.38
CA GLN A 188 8.54 -25.09 9.40
C GLN A 188 9.21 -26.26 10.13
N ARG A 189 8.97 -26.37 11.44
CA ARG A 189 9.33 -27.52 12.24
C ARG A 189 8.13 -28.43 12.47
N VAL A 190 8.36 -29.72 12.31
CA VAL A 190 7.35 -30.75 12.58
C VAL A 190 7.89 -31.62 13.76
N TYR A 191 7.15 -31.61 14.86
CA TYR A 191 7.52 -32.25 16.12
C TYR A 191 6.81 -33.60 16.25
N ARG A 192 7.51 -34.74 16.05
CA ARG A 192 6.92 -36.08 16.05
C ARG A 192 5.63 -36.20 15.22
N GLY A 193 5.63 -35.58 14.04
CA GLY A 193 4.45 -35.54 13.14
C GLY A 193 3.48 -34.40 13.36
N GLU A 194 3.58 -33.61 14.44
CA GLU A 194 2.77 -32.44 14.70
C GLU A 194 3.42 -31.19 14.10
N PRO A 195 2.79 -30.50 13.13
CA PRO A 195 3.35 -29.30 12.54
C PRO A 195 3.32 -28.14 13.54
N GLY A 196 4.46 -27.47 13.69
CA GLY A 196 4.54 -26.15 14.32
C GLY A 196 4.07 -25.05 13.39
N SER A 197 4.05 -23.80 13.86
CA SER A 197 3.83 -22.65 12.99
C SER A 197 5.01 -22.51 12.03
N TYR A 198 4.74 -22.18 10.78
CA TYR A 198 5.79 -21.84 9.83
C TYR A 198 6.23 -20.36 9.99
N HIS A 199 7.41 -20.05 9.48
CA HIS A 199 7.97 -18.70 9.46
C HIS A 199 7.23 -17.86 8.41
N SER A 200 6.55 -16.80 8.84
CA SER A 200 5.60 -16.04 8.02
C SER A 200 6.20 -14.78 7.37
N GLY A 201 7.53 -14.69 7.33
CA GLY A 201 8.29 -13.60 6.71
C GLY A 201 9.71 -14.04 6.43
N ILE A 202 10.61 -13.08 6.30
CA ILE A 202 12.04 -13.34 6.23
C ILE A 202 12.76 -12.61 7.37
N ASP A 203 13.85 -13.21 7.84
CA ASP A 203 14.73 -12.58 8.81
C ASP A 203 16.02 -12.15 8.11
N ILE A 204 16.34 -10.87 8.22
CA ILE A 204 17.54 -10.25 7.65
C ILE A 204 18.40 -9.77 8.82
N ALA A 205 19.64 -10.24 8.90
CA ALA A 205 20.56 -9.99 10.01
C ALA A 205 21.75 -9.12 9.59
N PRO A 206 21.57 -7.79 9.44
CA PRO A 206 22.65 -6.87 9.11
C PRO A 206 23.45 -6.40 10.33
N GLY A 207 22.89 -6.57 11.53
CA GLY A 207 23.42 -6.09 12.81
C GLY A 207 22.44 -5.18 13.53
N ASN A 208 22.69 -4.96 14.83
CA ASN A 208 21.86 -4.08 15.67
C ASN A 208 22.06 -2.61 15.28
N GLY A 209 20.96 -1.83 15.25
CA GLY A 209 20.98 -0.40 14.97
C GLY A 209 21.16 -0.05 13.48
N VAL A 210 21.21 -1.03 12.58
CA VAL A 210 21.28 -0.77 11.13
C VAL A 210 19.94 -0.19 10.68
N PRO A 211 19.91 0.95 9.97
CA PRO A 211 18.69 1.55 9.44
C PRO A 211 17.97 0.64 8.44
N TYR A 212 16.64 0.62 8.49
CA TYR A 212 15.82 0.00 7.44
C TYR A 212 14.80 0.99 6.89
N VAL A 213 14.38 0.77 5.65
CA VAL A 213 13.54 1.68 4.87
C VAL A 213 12.20 1.06 4.50
N ALA A 214 11.23 1.91 4.15
CA ALA A 214 9.96 1.47 3.59
C ALA A 214 10.19 0.80 2.21
N PRO A 215 9.68 -0.43 2.00
CA PRO A 215 9.88 -1.15 0.73
C PRO A 215 9.05 -0.60 -0.42
N ALA A 216 7.97 0.10 -0.13
CA ALA A 216 7.07 0.80 -1.05
C ALA A 216 6.38 1.95 -0.31
N ASP A 217 5.72 2.83 -1.05
CA ASP A 217 4.88 3.87 -0.48
C ASP A 217 3.76 3.26 0.39
N GLY A 218 3.30 4.00 1.40
CA GLY A 218 2.24 3.50 2.27
C GLY A 218 1.82 4.48 3.35
N ILE A 219 0.87 4.02 4.15
CA ILE A 219 0.45 4.69 5.38
C ILE A 219 0.75 3.77 6.56
N VAL A 220 1.36 4.32 7.60
CA VAL A 220 1.58 3.59 8.85
C VAL A 220 0.23 3.36 9.53
N VAL A 221 -0.14 2.10 9.71
CA VAL A 221 -1.41 1.69 10.34
C VAL A 221 -1.23 1.19 11.77
N LEU A 222 0.01 0.89 12.15
CA LEU A 222 0.39 0.56 13.53
C LEU A 222 1.88 0.89 13.72
N ALA A 223 2.22 1.57 14.81
CA ALA A 223 3.60 1.79 15.26
C ALA A 223 3.59 1.72 16.81
N VAL A 224 4.07 0.62 17.35
CA VAL A 224 4.00 0.33 18.80
C VAL A 224 5.31 -0.24 19.30
N GLU A 225 5.57 -0.02 20.58
CA GLU A 225 6.76 -0.55 21.25
C GLU A 225 6.36 -1.57 22.33
N GLY A 226 7.24 -2.56 22.53
CA GLY A 226 7.15 -3.46 23.66
C GLY A 226 6.08 -4.55 23.58
N TYR A 227 5.57 -4.90 22.37
CA TYR A 227 4.71 -6.07 22.22
C TYR A 227 5.43 -7.36 22.61
N SER A 228 4.69 -8.26 23.25
CA SER A 228 5.25 -9.43 23.93
C SER A 228 6.05 -10.38 23.01
N LEU A 229 5.65 -10.49 21.76
CA LEU A 229 6.32 -11.35 20.76
C LEU A 229 7.03 -10.52 19.70
N GLU A 230 6.38 -9.54 19.12
CA GLU A 230 6.90 -8.70 18.04
C GLU A 230 7.93 -7.67 18.52
N GLY A 231 7.90 -7.31 19.81
CA GLY A 231 8.70 -6.20 20.33
C GLY A 231 8.20 -4.86 19.79
N ASN A 232 9.11 -4.06 19.26
CA ASN A 232 8.74 -2.83 18.56
C ASN A 232 8.29 -3.20 17.14
N LEU A 233 7.01 -2.98 16.87
CA LEU A 233 6.30 -3.41 15.67
C LEU A 233 5.84 -2.20 14.86
N LEU A 234 6.12 -2.23 13.57
CA LEU A 234 5.61 -1.29 12.59
C LEU A 234 4.79 -2.05 11.53
N ILE A 235 3.59 -1.56 11.21
CA ILE A 235 2.79 -2.06 10.08
C ILE A 235 2.46 -0.91 9.15
N ILE A 236 2.71 -1.12 7.84
CA ILE A 236 2.42 -0.18 6.76
C ILE A 236 1.38 -0.82 5.83
N ASP A 237 0.29 -0.11 5.58
CA ASP A 237 -0.67 -0.45 4.52
C ASP A 237 -0.20 0.14 3.19
N HIS A 238 -0.07 -0.71 2.18
CA HIS A 238 0.30 -0.34 0.82
C HIS A 238 -0.91 -0.19 -0.10
N GLY A 239 -2.12 -0.44 0.42
CA GLY A 239 -3.38 -0.42 -0.30
C GLY A 239 -3.81 -1.78 -0.86
N GLN A 240 -5.06 -1.89 -1.28
CA GLN A 240 -5.67 -3.12 -1.81
C GLN A 240 -5.58 -4.32 -0.84
N GLY A 241 -5.41 -4.07 0.47
CA GLY A 241 -5.24 -5.10 1.50
C GLY A 241 -3.83 -5.67 1.62
N LEU A 242 -2.84 -5.12 0.89
CA LEU A 242 -1.43 -5.49 1.00
C LEU A 242 -0.75 -4.67 2.09
N ASN A 243 -0.10 -5.33 3.03
CA ASN A 243 0.65 -4.66 4.09
C ASN A 243 1.99 -5.34 4.41
N SER A 244 2.95 -4.51 4.83
CA SER A 244 4.24 -4.94 5.41
C SER A 244 4.19 -4.85 6.93
N ALA A 245 4.85 -5.77 7.63
CA ALA A 245 5.14 -5.67 9.04
C ALA A 245 6.63 -5.86 9.31
N PHE A 246 7.18 -5.03 10.20
CA PHE A 246 8.58 -4.98 10.60
C PHE A 246 8.65 -5.18 12.11
N LEU A 247 9.28 -6.27 12.54
CA LEU A 247 9.33 -6.70 13.93
C LEU A 247 10.74 -6.54 14.49
N HIS A 248 10.82 -6.58 15.80
CA HIS A 248 12.06 -6.61 16.59
C HIS A 248 12.90 -5.33 16.48
N SER A 249 12.34 -4.22 16.01
CA SER A 249 13.06 -2.95 15.85
C SER A 249 13.67 -2.48 17.17
N SER A 250 14.85 -1.87 17.11
CA SER A 250 15.43 -1.16 18.25
C SER A 250 14.81 0.23 18.40
N ARG A 251 14.40 0.85 17.29
CA ARG A 251 13.78 2.16 17.25
C ARG A 251 12.85 2.32 16.05
N LEU A 252 11.76 3.05 16.25
CA LEU A 252 10.84 3.48 15.20
C LEU A 252 10.95 5.00 15.01
N TYR A 253 10.91 5.49 13.77
CA TYR A 253 11.01 6.93 13.44
C TYR A 253 9.73 7.49 12.85
N VAL A 254 8.71 6.65 12.71
CA VAL A 254 7.38 6.99 12.19
C VAL A 254 6.32 6.54 13.18
N LYS A 255 5.14 7.14 13.09
CA LYS A 255 3.99 6.85 13.94
C LYS A 255 2.75 6.54 13.10
N GLU A 256 1.73 5.98 13.73
CA GLU A 256 0.44 5.73 13.09
C GLU A 256 -0.12 7.00 12.43
N GLY A 257 -0.62 6.84 11.20
CA GLY A 257 -1.12 7.91 10.34
C GLY A 257 -0.06 8.56 9.44
N ASP A 258 1.23 8.35 9.68
CA ASP A 258 2.27 8.92 8.84
C ASP A 258 2.25 8.28 7.43
N ARG A 259 2.35 9.14 6.40
CA ARG A 259 2.63 8.71 5.04
C ARG A 259 4.12 8.46 4.88
N VAL A 260 4.49 7.29 4.38
CA VAL A 260 5.88 6.94 4.07
C VAL A 260 6.07 6.77 2.58
N ARG A 261 7.28 7.07 2.10
CA ARG A 261 7.69 6.86 0.70
C ARG A 261 8.68 5.71 0.62
N GLN A 262 8.68 5.03 -0.50
CA GLN A 262 9.70 4.02 -0.80
C GLN A 262 11.11 4.57 -0.56
N GLY A 263 11.95 3.82 0.13
CA GLY A 263 13.31 4.21 0.51
C GLY A 263 13.41 5.16 1.70
N GLN A 264 12.29 5.61 2.28
CA GLN A 264 12.31 6.43 3.50
C GLN A 264 12.77 5.60 4.70
N HIS A 265 13.72 6.12 5.50
CA HIS A 265 14.11 5.53 6.78
C HIS A 265 12.92 5.52 7.76
N ILE A 266 12.55 4.35 8.26
CA ILE A 266 11.37 4.16 9.12
C ILE A 266 11.68 3.51 10.46
N GLY A 267 12.84 2.87 10.61
CA GLY A 267 13.26 2.22 11.85
C GLY A 267 14.68 1.69 11.80
N ASP A 268 15.16 1.21 12.93
CA ASP A 268 16.46 0.57 13.07
C ASP A 268 16.28 -0.89 13.53
N VAL A 269 17.10 -1.77 12.99
CA VAL A 269 17.14 -3.21 13.33
C VAL A 269 17.49 -3.40 14.80
N GLY A 270 16.81 -4.32 15.46
CA GLY A 270 17.03 -4.62 16.86
C GLY A 270 16.81 -6.09 17.22
N SER A 271 16.50 -6.31 18.49
CA SER A 271 16.17 -7.62 19.04
C SER A 271 15.09 -7.53 20.12
N SER A 272 14.18 -6.55 20.01
CA SER A 272 13.06 -6.40 20.93
C SER A 272 12.06 -7.53 20.81
N GLY A 273 11.27 -7.79 21.84
CA GLY A 273 10.32 -8.90 21.89
C GLY A 273 10.99 -10.28 21.94
N ARG A 274 10.45 -11.26 21.22
CA ARG A 274 10.95 -12.64 21.20
C ARG A 274 11.91 -12.87 20.04
N ALA A 275 13.11 -12.32 20.13
CA ALA A 275 14.18 -12.53 19.16
C ALA A 275 15.40 -13.22 19.81
N THR A 276 16.11 -14.05 19.05
CA THR A 276 17.33 -14.75 19.52
C THR A 276 18.60 -13.94 19.28
N GLY A 277 18.52 -12.84 18.57
CA GLY A 277 19.61 -11.93 18.25
C GLY A 277 19.13 -10.84 17.29
N PRO A 278 19.98 -9.82 17.02
CA PRO A 278 19.59 -8.71 16.17
C PRO A 278 19.28 -9.13 14.74
N HIS A 279 18.03 -8.90 14.31
CA HIS A 279 17.55 -9.09 12.93
C HIS A 279 16.29 -8.28 12.68
N LEU A 280 16.01 -7.97 11.43
CA LEU A 280 14.73 -7.49 10.99
C LEU A 280 13.88 -8.68 10.53
N HIS A 281 12.77 -8.95 11.22
CA HIS A 281 11.74 -9.82 10.65
C HIS A 281 10.84 -8.95 9.78
N TRP A 282 10.85 -9.18 8.47
CA TRP A 282 9.96 -8.51 7.52
C TRP A 282 8.96 -9.51 6.95
N SER A 283 7.66 -9.20 7.09
CA SER A 283 6.58 -10.03 6.56
C SER A 283 5.64 -9.22 5.69
N LEU A 284 5.14 -9.86 4.64
CA LEU A 284 4.11 -9.34 3.76
C LEU A 284 2.82 -10.14 3.96
N LYS A 285 1.70 -9.45 3.90
CA LYS A 285 0.38 -10.07 3.99
C LYS A 285 -0.59 -9.37 3.07
N TRP A 286 -1.37 -10.15 2.33
CA TRP A 286 -2.53 -9.67 1.59
C TRP A 286 -3.78 -10.29 2.24
N ARG A 287 -4.56 -9.45 2.93
CA ARG A 287 -5.71 -9.90 3.72
C ARG A 287 -5.30 -11.05 4.66
N ASN A 288 -5.78 -12.29 4.41
CA ASN A 288 -5.40 -13.46 5.20
C ASN A 288 -4.19 -14.23 4.64
N ALA A 289 -3.84 -14.04 3.38
CA ALA A 289 -2.70 -14.70 2.74
C ALA A 289 -1.37 -14.14 3.25
N ARG A 290 -0.45 -15.02 3.64
CA ARG A 290 0.94 -14.70 4.01
C ARG A 290 1.84 -14.93 2.80
N LEU A 291 2.70 -13.95 2.51
CA LEU A 291 3.43 -13.86 1.26
C LEU A 291 4.93 -13.95 1.49
N ASP A 292 5.65 -14.50 0.52
CA ASP A 292 7.11 -14.54 0.56
C ASP A 292 7.71 -13.21 0.08
N PRO A 293 8.36 -12.45 0.96
CA PRO A 293 8.98 -11.18 0.58
C PRO A 293 10.04 -11.29 -0.52
N LEU A 294 10.66 -12.47 -0.69
CA LEU A 294 11.64 -12.71 -1.75
C LEU A 294 11.05 -12.58 -3.15
N LEU A 295 9.75 -12.82 -3.31
CA LEU A 295 9.06 -12.73 -4.60
C LEU A 295 8.67 -11.29 -4.97
N PHE A 296 8.93 -10.32 -4.08
CA PHE A 296 8.61 -8.91 -4.29
C PHE A 296 9.82 -8.04 -4.66
N THR A 297 11.02 -8.47 -4.30
CA THR A 297 12.20 -7.58 -4.30
C THR A 297 13.28 -7.97 -5.30
N GLY A 298 13.22 -9.13 -5.91
CA GLY A 298 14.31 -9.65 -6.72
C GLY A 298 15.63 -9.86 -5.94
N PRO A 299 16.76 -10.01 -6.62
CA PRO A 299 18.04 -10.26 -5.98
C PRO A 299 18.47 -9.12 -5.06
N MET A 300 18.96 -9.45 -3.87
CA MET A 300 19.59 -8.49 -2.96
C MET A 300 20.93 -8.01 -3.57
N ARG A 301 21.07 -6.72 -3.77
CA ARG A 301 22.27 -6.08 -4.36
C ARG A 301 23.02 -5.30 -3.30
#